data_44cd6c1ee05e7a73c6e3499a2b92ae8a
#
_entry.id   44cd6c1ee05e7a73c6e3499a2b92ae8a
#
_cell.length_a   1.000
_cell.length_b   1.000
_cell.length_c   1.000
_cell.angle_alpha   90.00
_cell.angle_beta   90.00
_cell.angle_gamma   90.00
#
_symmetry.space_group_name_H-M   'P 1'
#
loop_
_entity.id
_entity.type
_entity.pdbx_description
1 polymer ?
#
loop_
_entity_poly.entity_id
_entity_poly.type
_entity_poly.pdbx_seq_one_letter_code
_entity_poly.pdbx_strand_id
1 'polypeptide(L)'
;MADLKDILLDKLREARAGVVASLDGLGEYDARRPITATGTNLLGLVKHLVGVEHVYLGESFGRTPPDVLPWVADGSIWQNADMWATADESREHLLALYERAWAHSDATVAALDLDAPGSVPHWPAERRATTLGFLLVRMVEETGHHAGHADICRELIDGRSRSGNDEFGADWWREYVATVQRAADAFGPGSS
;
A
#
# COMPACT_ATOMS: atom_id res chain seq x y z
N MET A 1 21.21 -9.38 -18.10
CA MET A 1 20.74 -8.51 -16.99
C MET A 1 19.22 -8.51 -17.10
N ALA A 2 18.50 -8.57 -15.98
CA ALA A 2 17.05 -8.43 -16.00
C ALA A 2 16.68 -7.04 -16.57
N ASP A 3 15.61 -6.95 -17.34
CA ASP A 3 15.09 -5.69 -17.86
C ASP A 3 14.60 -4.80 -16.69
N LEU A 4 14.80 -3.49 -16.82
CA LEU A 4 14.34 -2.54 -15.79
C LEU A 4 12.83 -2.65 -15.54
N LYS A 5 12.05 -2.88 -16.58
CA LYS A 5 10.59 -3.08 -16.48
C LYS A 5 10.25 -4.28 -15.62
N ASP A 6 10.94 -5.40 -15.83
CA ASP A 6 10.75 -6.63 -15.04
C ASP A 6 11.15 -6.40 -13.57
N ILE A 7 12.29 -5.72 -13.33
CA ILE A 7 12.74 -5.38 -11.97
C ILE A 7 11.70 -4.55 -11.24
N LEU A 8 11.16 -3.51 -11.88
CA LEU A 8 10.15 -2.64 -11.27
C LEU A 8 8.85 -3.38 -10.99
N LEU A 9 8.41 -4.23 -11.92
CA LEU A 9 7.21 -5.03 -11.73
C LEU A 9 7.36 -6.05 -10.59
N ASP A 10 8.52 -6.68 -10.48
CA ASP A 10 8.80 -7.61 -9.38
C ASP A 10 8.82 -6.89 -8.03
N LYS A 11 9.40 -5.67 -7.96
CA LYS A 11 9.34 -4.85 -6.74
C LYS A 11 7.93 -4.42 -6.36
N LEU A 12 7.09 -4.09 -7.34
CA LEU A 12 5.69 -3.81 -7.09
C LEU A 12 4.96 -5.04 -6.55
N ARG A 13 5.20 -6.23 -7.13
CA ARG A 13 4.61 -7.49 -6.65
C ARG A 13 5.04 -7.84 -5.22
N GLU A 14 6.31 -7.64 -4.89
CA GLU A 14 6.82 -7.82 -3.51
C GLU A 14 6.09 -6.89 -2.53
N ALA A 15 5.92 -5.61 -2.88
CA ALA A 15 5.23 -4.65 -2.04
C ALA A 15 3.74 -5.00 -1.84
N ARG A 16 3.02 -5.38 -2.93
CA ARG A 16 1.63 -5.86 -2.88
C ARG A 16 1.47 -7.07 -1.96
N ALA A 17 2.33 -8.06 -2.14
CA ALA A 17 2.34 -9.25 -1.28
C ALA A 17 2.56 -8.89 0.20
N GLY A 18 3.42 -7.91 0.46
CA GLY A 18 3.64 -7.40 1.81
C GLY A 18 2.42 -6.79 2.47
N VAL A 19 1.67 -5.96 1.71
CA VAL A 19 0.41 -5.38 2.23
C VAL A 19 -0.61 -6.48 2.54
N VAL A 20 -0.80 -7.45 1.66
CA VAL A 20 -1.74 -8.56 1.88
C VAL A 20 -1.32 -9.43 3.06
N ALA A 21 -0.05 -9.80 3.16
CA ALA A 21 0.48 -10.62 4.25
C ALA A 21 0.32 -9.96 5.63
N SER A 22 0.23 -8.64 5.70
CA SER A 22 -0.04 -7.94 6.97
C SER A 22 -1.39 -8.30 7.60
N LEU A 23 -2.32 -8.86 6.82
CA LEU A 23 -3.64 -9.31 7.29
C LEU A 23 -3.65 -10.77 7.78
N ASP A 24 -2.59 -11.53 7.55
CA ASP A 24 -2.56 -12.97 7.83
C ASP A 24 -2.77 -13.29 9.31
N GLY A 25 -3.78 -14.12 9.58
CA GLY A 25 -4.12 -14.58 10.93
C GLY A 25 -4.79 -13.53 11.82
N LEU A 26 -5.06 -12.31 11.32
CA LEU A 26 -5.82 -11.31 12.08
C LEU A 26 -7.32 -11.55 12.01
N GLY A 27 -8.01 -11.27 13.13
CA GLY A 27 -9.47 -11.16 13.18
C GLY A 27 -9.98 -9.91 12.44
N GLU A 28 -11.30 -9.89 12.13
CA GLU A 28 -11.94 -8.77 11.42
C GLU A 28 -11.79 -7.44 12.17
N TYR A 29 -11.92 -7.45 13.50
CA TYR A 29 -11.77 -6.24 14.31
C TYR A 29 -10.37 -5.63 14.16
N ASP A 30 -9.31 -6.42 14.29
CA ASP A 30 -7.95 -5.93 14.23
C ASP A 30 -7.54 -5.49 12.81
N ALA A 31 -8.08 -6.12 11.78
CA ALA A 31 -7.86 -5.69 10.39
C ALA A 31 -8.49 -4.32 10.07
N ARG A 32 -9.54 -3.90 10.80
CA ARG A 32 -10.40 -2.74 10.48
C ARG A 32 -10.27 -1.59 11.46
N ARG A 33 -9.92 -1.84 12.72
CA ARG A 33 -9.85 -0.79 13.73
C ARG A 33 -8.76 0.23 13.41
N PRO A 34 -8.97 1.53 13.73
CA PRO A 34 -7.93 2.54 13.59
C PRO A 34 -6.74 2.22 14.50
N ILE A 35 -5.53 2.23 13.94
CA ILE A 35 -4.28 2.00 14.66
C ILE A 35 -3.59 3.33 15.00
N THR A 36 -3.75 4.33 14.16
CA THR A 36 -3.16 5.67 14.33
C THR A 36 -4.23 6.71 14.66
N ALA A 37 -3.82 7.88 15.13
CA ALA A 37 -4.73 9.00 15.39
C ALA A 37 -5.45 9.51 14.12
N THR A 38 -4.92 9.24 12.93
CA THR A 38 -5.52 9.59 11.65
C THR A 38 -6.35 8.47 11.02
N GLY A 39 -6.51 7.33 11.73
CA GLY A 39 -7.40 6.25 11.32
C GLY A 39 -6.78 5.19 10.43
N THR A 40 -5.46 5.19 10.20
CA THR A 40 -4.80 4.15 9.40
C THR A 40 -5.14 2.77 9.93
N ASN A 41 -5.57 1.88 9.05
CA ASN A 41 -5.92 0.49 9.35
C ASN A 41 -5.55 -0.42 8.18
N LEU A 42 -5.31 -1.69 8.44
CA LEU A 42 -4.74 -2.61 7.44
C LEU A 42 -5.67 -2.86 6.26
N LEU A 43 -6.95 -3.08 6.51
CA LEU A 43 -7.91 -3.36 5.42
C LEU A 43 -8.19 -2.12 4.57
N GLY A 44 -8.16 -0.92 5.17
CA GLY A 44 -8.24 0.35 4.46
C GLY A 44 -7.07 0.55 3.49
N LEU A 45 -5.85 0.18 3.89
CA LEU A 45 -4.70 0.24 2.98
C LEU A 45 -4.88 -0.64 1.74
N VAL A 46 -5.43 -1.85 1.91
CA VAL A 46 -5.76 -2.72 0.76
C VAL A 46 -6.80 -2.06 -0.14
N LYS A 47 -7.89 -1.55 0.44
CA LYS A 47 -8.97 -0.88 -0.32
C LYS A 47 -8.47 0.33 -1.09
N HIS A 48 -7.64 1.17 -0.46
CA HIS A 48 -7.01 2.32 -1.10
C HIS A 48 -6.21 1.92 -2.34
N LEU A 49 -5.35 0.91 -2.18
CA LEU A 49 -4.47 0.47 -3.28
C LEU A 49 -5.24 -0.10 -4.48
N VAL A 50 -6.48 -0.60 -4.33
CA VAL A 50 -7.33 -0.97 -5.48
C VAL A 50 -7.55 0.23 -6.40
N GLY A 51 -7.94 1.38 -5.83
CA GLY A 51 -8.17 2.61 -6.59
C GLY A 51 -6.89 3.15 -7.24
N VAL A 52 -5.78 3.07 -6.52
CA VAL A 52 -4.45 3.50 -6.99
C VAL A 52 -4.02 2.68 -8.21
N GLU A 53 -4.16 1.34 -8.17
CA GLU A 53 -3.87 0.45 -9.31
C GLU A 53 -4.76 0.79 -10.53
N HIS A 54 -6.06 0.96 -10.32
CA HIS A 54 -7.02 1.27 -11.39
C HIS A 54 -6.64 2.54 -12.13
N VAL A 55 -6.31 3.60 -11.41
CA VAL A 55 -6.01 4.89 -12.01
C VAL A 55 -4.64 4.86 -12.70
N TYR A 56 -3.56 4.49 -11.96
CA TYR A 56 -2.20 4.69 -12.46
C TYR A 56 -1.76 3.68 -13.51
N LEU A 57 -2.16 2.40 -13.37
CA LEU A 57 -1.79 1.37 -14.35
C LEU A 57 -2.97 0.86 -15.19
N GLY A 58 -4.11 1.55 -15.11
CA GLY A 58 -5.30 1.29 -15.95
C GLY A 58 -5.73 2.53 -16.72
N GLU A 59 -6.55 3.36 -16.10
CA GLU A 59 -7.19 4.52 -16.74
C GLU A 59 -6.20 5.47 -17.40
N SER A 60 -5.03 5.69 -16.79
CA SER A 60 -3.98 6.57 -17.32
C SER A 60 -3.47 6.14 -18.70
N PHE A 61 -3.70 4.89 -19.11
CA PHE A 61 -3.35 4.33 -20.43
C PHE A 61 -4.59 3.98 -21.26
N GLY A 62 -5.77 4.52 -20.93
CA GLY A 62 -7.02 4.23 -21.63
C GLY A 62 -7.50 2.77 -21.49
N ARG A 63 -7.00 2.05 -20.49
CA ARG A 63 -7.37 0.67 -20.16
C ARG A 63 -8.39 0.68 -19.03
N THR A 64 -9.65 0.43 -19.37
CA THR A 64 -10.74 0.44 -18.39
C THR A 64 -10.53 -0.64 -17.33
N PRO A 65 -10.51 -0.29 -16.03
CA PRO A 65 -10.44 -1.28 -14.97
C PRO A 65 -11.63 -2.24 -14.97
N PRO A 66 -11.45 -3.48 -14.47
CA PRO A 66 -12.49 -4.51 -14.53
C PRO A 66 -13.68 -4.25 -13.60
N ASP A 67 -13.46 -3.47 -12.53
CA ASP A 67 -14.46 -3.23 -11.48
C ASP A 67 -14.79 -1.74 -11.38
N VAL A 68 -16.08 -1.45 -11.13
CA VAL A 68 -16.52 -0.10 -10.74
C VAL A 68 -16.40 0.00 -9.22
N LEU A 69 -15.65 1.00 -8.75
CA LEU A 69 -15.45 1.24 -7.32
C LEU A 69 -16.52 2.23 -6.82
N PRO A 70 -17.43 1.83 -5.91
CA PRO A 70 -18.51 2.69 -5.44
C PRO A 70 -18.01 4.04 -4.91
N TRP A 71 -16.95 4.05 -4.11
CA TRP A 71 -16.36 5.25 -3.52
C TRP A 71 -15.69 6.20 -4.54
N VAL A 72 -15.37 5.69 -5.73
CA VAL A 72 -14.92 6.53 -6.85
C VAL A 72 -16.12 7.07 -7.60
N ALA A 73 -17.12 6.23 -7.86
CA ALA A 73 -18.31 6.57 -8.64
C ALA A 73 -19.18 7.65 -7.97
N ASP A 74 -19.30 7.62 -6.63
CA ASP A 74 -20.06 8.59 -5.84
C ASP A 74 -19.23 9.80 -5.36
N GLY A 75 -17.91 9.78 -5.59
CA GLY A 75 -16.99 10.85 -5.21
C GLY A 75 -16.58 10.85 -3.73
N SER A 76 -16.99 9.89 -2.92
CA SER A 76 -16.63 9.81 -1.49
C SER A 76 -15.15 9.52 -1.25
N ILE A 77 -14.42 9.10 -2.27
CA ILE A 77 -12.95 8.98 -2.24
C ILE A 77 -12.28 10.29 -1.79
N TRP A 78 -12.84 11.45 -2.14
CA TRP A 78 -12.33 12.76 -1.71
C TRP A 78 -12.56 13.06 -0.23
N GLN A 79 -13.25 12.16 0.47
CA GLN A 79 -13.48 12.16 1.93
C GLN A 79 -12.85 10.93 2.58
N ASN A 80 -11.84 10.35 1.94
CA ASN A 80 -11.09 9.16 2.40
C ASN A 80 -11.96 7.89 2.57
N ALA A 81 -13.05 7.74 1.80
CA ALA A 81 -13.89 6.53 1.87
C ALA A 81 -13.16 5.25 1.38
N ASP A 82 -12.07 5.41 0.66
CA ASP A 82 -11.16 4.35 0.25
C ASP A 82 -10.18 3.90 1.36
N MET A 83 -10.02 4.71 2.42
CA MET A 83 -9.06 4.42 3.50
C MET A 83 -9.62 3.56 4.64
N TRP A 84 -10.86 3.08 4.52
CA TRP A 84 -11.49 2.19 5.49
C TRP A 84 -12.58 1.35 4.83
N ALA A 85 -12.80 0.14 5.37
CA ALA A 85 -13.83 -0.76 4.88
C ALA A 85 -15.12 -0.60 5.69
N THR A 86 -16.26 -0.46 5.02
CA THR A 86 -17.58 -0.46 5.66
C THR A 86 -17.92 -1.85 6.22
N ALA A 87 -18.95 -1.93 7.05
CA ALA A 87 -19.41 -3.22 7.60
C ALA A 87 -19.88 -4.20 6.51
N ASP A 88 -20.34 -3.68 5.37
CA ASP A 88 -20.86 -4.47 4.24
C ASP A 88 -19.76 -4.91 3.26
N GLU A 89 -18.55 -4.36 3.38
CA GLU A 89 -17.41 -4.75 2.56
C GLU A 89 -16.62 -5.86 3.26
N SER A 90 -16.75 -7.10 2.80
CA SER A 90 -16.00 -8.20 3.40
C SER A 90 -14.50 -8.14 3.04
N ARG A 91 -13.66 -8.70 3.91
CA ARG A 91 -12.21 -8.83 3.66
C ARG A 91 -11.95 -9.58 2.35
N GLU A 92 -12.65 -10.70 2.16
CA GLU A 92 -12.50 -11.55 0.98
C GLU A 92 -12.85 -10.77 -0.29
N HIS A 93 -13.90 -9.95 -0.24
CA HIS A 93 -14.29 -9.10 -1.36
C HIS A 93 -13.19 -8.09 -1.72
N LEU A 94 -12.65 -7.38 -0.73
CA LEU A 94 -11.60 -6.38 -0.95
C LEU A 94 -10.28 -6.99 -1.41
N LEU A 95 -9.90 -8.15 -0.89
CA LEU A 95 -8.72 -8.88 -1.36
C LEU A 95 -8.91 -9.34 -2.81
N ALA A 96 -10.08 -9.89 -3.15
CA ALA A 96 -10.38 -10.29 -4.53
C ALA A 96 -10.43 -9.10 -5.51
N LEU A 97 -10.91 -7.93 -5.07
CA LEU A 97 -10.82 -6.69 -5.84
C LEU A 97 -9.35 -6.31 -6.11
N TYR A 98 -8.52 -6.38 -5.08
CA TYR A 98 -7.11 -6.04 -5.20
C TYR A 98 -6.36 -6.99 -6.12
N GLU A 99 -6.62 -8.30 -6.04
CA GLU A 99 -6.05 -9.30 -6.97
C GLU A 99 -6.45 -9.02 -8.43
N ARG A 100 -7.70 -8.64 -8.70
CA ARG A 100 -8.14 -8.27 -10.06
C ARG A 100 -7.48 -6.98 -10.54
N ALA A 101 -7.32 -6.00 -9.64
CA ALA A 101 -6.58 -4.78 -9.94
C ALA A 101 -5.12 -5.08 -10.33
N TRP A 102 -4.44 -5.98 -9.59
CA TRP A 102 -3.08 -6.42 -9.95
C TRP A 102 -3.02 -7.07 -11.32
N ALA A 103 -3.92 -8.00 -11.60
CA ALA A 103 -3.95 -8.70 -12.88
C ALA A 103 -4.14 -7.71 -14.04
N HIS A 104 -4.99 -6.71 -13.86
CA HIS A 104 -5.21 -5.65 -14.86
C HIS A 104 -3.97 -4.77 -15.04
N SER A 105 -3.34 -4.35 -13.95
CA SER A 105 -2.11 -3.55 -13.95
C SER A 105 -0.95 -4.30 -14.57
N ASP A 106 -0.75 -5.57 -14.22
CA ASP A 106 0.30 -6.42 -14.78
C ASP A 106 0.10 -6.63 -16.28
N ALA A 107 -1.16 -6.78 -16.74
CA ALA A 107 -1.47 -6.86 -18.18
C ALA A 107 -1.19 -5.53 -18.90
N THR A 108 -1.34 -4.39 -18.24
CA THR A 108 -0.96 -3.08 -18.79
C THR A 108 0.56 -2.99 -18.94
N VAL A 109 1.30 -3.33 -17.89
CA VAL A 109 2.77 -3.30 -17.91
C VAL A 109 3.32 -4.28 -18.97
N ALA A 110 2.71 -5.45 -19.12
CA ALA A 110 3.13 -6.42 -20.15
C ALA A 110 2.90 -5.93 -21.59
N ALA A 111 1.81 -5.16 -21.80
CA ALA A 111 1.40 -4.73 -23.14
C ALA A 111 2.10 -3.46 -23.64
N LEU A 112 2.71 -2.66 -22.77
CA LEU A 112 3.24 -1.34 -23.09
C LEU A 112 4.73 -1.23 -22.78
N ASP A 113 5.45 -0.40 -23.54
CA ASP A 113 6.84 -0.06 -23.25
C ASP A 113 6.94 1.04 -22.18
N LEU A 114 8.11 1.16 -21.50
CA LEU A 114 8.29 2.15 -20.42
C LEU A 114 8.08 3.61 -20.86
N ASP A 115 8.31 3.92 -22.12
CA ASP A 115 8.10 5.25 -22.71
C ASP A 115 6.69 5.46 -23.27
N ALA A 116 5.81 4.45 -23.17
CA ALA A 116 4.44 4.56 -23.64
C ALA A 116 3.73 5.75 -22.94
N PRO A 117 3.11 6.66 -23.71
CA PRO A 117 2.49 7.86 -23.17
C PRO A 117 1.21 7.52 -22.39
N GLY A 118 1.03 8.20 -21.26
CA GLY A 118 -0.15 8.12 -20.43
C GLY A 118 -0.65 9.50 -19.99
N SER A 119 -1.84 9.53 -19.39
CA SER A 119 -2.43 10.75 -18.87
C SER A 119 -3.23 10.46 -17.60
N VAL A 120 -2.80 11.00 -16.46
CA VAL A 120 -3.48 10.78 -15.17
C VAL A 120 -4.71 11.69 -15.07
N PRO A 121 -5.95 11.16 -15.01
CA PRO A 121 -7.17 11.96 -15.17
C PRO A 121 -7.35 13.07 -14.13
N HIS A 122 -7.00 12.82 -12.87
CA HIS A 122 -7.24 13.74 -11.75
C HIS A 122 -6.07 14.70 -11.49
N TRP A 123 -4.95 14.61 -12.22
CA TRP A 123 -3.86 15.55 -12.06
C TRP A 123 -4.15 16.89 -12.77
N PRO A 124 -3.55 17.99 -12.31
CA PRO A 124 -3.60 19.27 -13.00
C PRO A 124 -3.20 19.12 -14.48
N ALA A 125 -3.84 19.85 -15.37
CA ALA A 125 -3.69 19.68 -16.81
C ALA A 125 -2.22 19.75 -17.29
N GLU A 126 -1.44 20.62 -16.70
CA GLU A 126 0.00 20.84 -16.99
C GLU A 126 0.91 19.68 -16.53
N ARG A 127 0.39 18.77 -15.70
CA ARG A 127 1.13 17.64 -15.12
C ARG A 127 0.56 16.28 -15.48
N ARG A 128 -0.57 16.25 -16.23
CA ARG A 128 -1.26 14.99 -16.59
C ARG A 128 -0.44 14.07 -17.46
N ALA A 129 0.29 14.64 -18.43
CA ALA A 129 1.10 13.86 -19.35
C ALA A 129 2.24 13.14 -18.61
N THR A 130 2.36 11.87 -18.85
CA THR A 130 3.31 11.00 -18.17
C THR A 130 3.70 9.81 -19.06
N THR A 131 4.49 8.87 -18.53
CA THR A 131 4.84 7.61 -19.20
C THR A 131 4.59 6.42 -18.27
N LEU A 132 4.55 5.20 -18.85
CA LEU A 132 4.44 3.98 -18.06
C LEU A 132 5.59 3.86 -17.06
N GLY A 133 6.82 4.13 -17.47
CA GLY A 133 7.98 4.04 -16.58
C GLY A 133 7.86 4.94 -15.37
N PHE A 134 7.42 6.18 -15.56
CA PHE A 134 7.18 7.10 -14.44
C PHE A 134 6.09 6.57 -13.49
N LEU A 135 4.95 6.12 -14.02
CA LEU A 135 3.86 5.61 -13.19
C LEU A 135 4.22 4.28 -12.53
N LEU A 136 5.01 3.43 -13.16
CA LEU A 136 5.47 2.18 -12.55
C LEU A 136 6.41 2.44 -11.36
N VAL A 137 7.35 3.41 -11.48
CA VAL A 137 8.18 3.86 -10.36
C VAL A 137 7.30 4.41 -9.24
N ARG A 138 6.32 5.29 -9.58
CA ARG A 138 5.37 5.82 -8.61
C ARG A 138 4.58 4.72 -7.90
N MET A 139 4.14 3.69 -8.61
CA MET A 139 3.39 2.57 -8.01
C MET A 139 4.27 1.74 -7.07
N VAL A 140 5.54 1.53 -7.41
CA VAL A 140 6.51 0.88 -6.49
C VAL A 140 6.69 1.70 -5.22
N GLU A 141 6.84 3.02 -5.36
CA GLU A 141 6.95 3.95 -4.23
C GLU A 141 5.68 3.93 -3.36
N GLU A 142 4.53 4.17 -3.95
CA GLU A 142 3.22 4.26 -3.26
C GLU A 142 2.90 2.96 -2.51
N THR A 143 2.97 1.83 -3.22
CA THR A 143 2.68 0.53 -2.61
C THR A 143 3.73 0.16 -1.55
N GLY A 144 5.00 0.53 -1.78
CA GLY A 144 6.09 0.34 -0.81
C GLY A 144 5.89 1.16 0.47
N HIS A 145 5.45 2.42 0.36
CA HIS A 145 5.08 3.24 1.52
C HIS A 145 3.94 2.60 2.32
N HIS A 146 2.89 2.14 1.65
CA HIS A 146 1.76 1.50 2.32
C HIS A 146 2.12 0.12 2.90
N ALA A 147 3.04 -0.61 2.30
CA ALA A 147 3.58 -1.84 2.89
C ALA A 147 4.33 -1.54 4.20
N GLY A 148 5.15 -0.49 4.25
CA GLY A 148 5.80 -0.03 5.48
C GLY A 148 4.80 0.44 6.55
N HIS A 149 3.74 1.16 6.17
CA HIS A 149 2.65 1.52 7.08
C HIS A 149 1.95 0.26 7.63
N ALA A 150 1.69 -0.73 6.79
CA ALA A 150 1.07 -1.99 7.19
C ALA A 150 1.97 -2.78 8.16
N ASP A 151 3.28 -2.80 7.93
CA ASP A 151 4.24 -3.45 8.83
C ASP A 151 4.20 -2.84 10.24
N ILE A 152 4.24 -1.52 10.36
CA ILE A 152 4.15 -0.83 11.67
C ILE A 152 2.77 -1.03 12.31
N CYS A 153 1.68 -0.96 11.56
CA CYS A 153 0.35 -1.26 12.09
C CYS A 153 0.26 -2.69 12.60
N ARG A 154 0.84 -3.66 11.90
CA ARG A 154 0.89 -5.06 12.30
C ARG A 154 1.67 -5.26 13.59
N GLU A 155 2.84 -4.64 13.69
CA GLU A 155 3.66 -4.69 14.90
C GLU A 155 2.91 -4.13 16.11
N LEU A 156 2.17 -3.02 15.95
CA LEU A 156 1.34 -2.42 17.00
C LEU A 156 0.13 -3.28 17.40
N ILE A 157 -0.34 -4.18 16.54
CA ILE A 157 -1.48 -5.07 16.84
C ILE A 157 -1.04 -6.30 17.62
N ASP A 158 -0.02 -7.01 17.15
CA ASP A 158 0.35 -8.33 17.70
C ASP A 158 1.86 -8.56 17.87
N GLY A 159 2.68 -7.53 17.67
CA GLY A 159 4.13 -7.59 17.83
C GLY A 159 4.86 -8.28 16.67
N ARG A 160 4.17 -8.69 15.61
CA ARG A 160 4.81 -9.34 14.46
C ARG A 160 5.45 -8.31 13.54
N SER A 161 6.72 -8.53 13.23
CA SER A 161 7.44 -7.75 12.21
C SER A 161 7.74 -8.64 10.99
N ARG A 162 7.46 -8.12 9.79
CA ARG A 162 7.79 -8.82 8.53
C ARG A 162 9.29 -8.81 8.23
N SER A 163 10.07 -7.97 8.87
CA SER A 163 11.49 -7.76 8.59
C SER A 163 12.43 -8.90 9.05
N GLY A 164 11.89 -10.10 9.35
CA GLY A 164 12.71 -11.29 9.63
C GLY A 164 13.47 -11.24 10.95
N ASN A 165 13.04 -10.41 11.89
CA ASN A 165 13.67 -10.26 13.21
C ASN A 165 13.30 -11.39 14.18
N ASP A 166 12.70 -12.47 13.69
CA ASP A 166 12.33 -13.66 14.47
C ASP A 166 13.57 -14.42 15.02
N GLU A 167 14.77 -14.06 14.54
CA GLU A 167 16.04 -14.61 15.04
C GLU A 167 16.39 -14.16 16.47
N PHE A 168 15.79 -13.06 16.92
CA PHE A 168 16.05 -12.50 18.24
C PHE A 168 14.92 -12.84 19.21
N GLY A 169 15.26 -13.36 20.38
CA GLY A 169 14.29 -13.66 21.44
C GLY A 169 13.72 -12.40 22.11
N ALA A 170 12.60 -12.54 22.83
CA ALA A 170 11.93 -11.44 23.51
C ALA A 170 12.84 -10.66 24.49
N ASP A 171 13.80 -11.34 25.13
CA ASP A 171 14.74 -10.70 26.02
C ASP A 171 15.69 -9.76 25.29
N TRP A 172 16.17 -10.17 24.12
CA TRP A 172 17.01 -9.34 23.26
C TRP A 172 16.25 -8.09 22.82
N TRP A 173 14.99 -8.23 22.39
CA TRP A 173 14.16 -7.10 21.98
C TRP A 173 13.91 -6.11 23.11
N ARG A 174 13.67 -6.59 24.35
CA ARG A 174 13.53 -5.71 25.52
C ARG A 174 14.80 -4.89 25.77
N GLU A 175 15.96 -5.52 25.73
CA GLU A 175 17.24 -4.83 25.97
C GLU A 175 17.56 -3.85 24.82
N TYR A 176 17.28 -4.24 23.57
CA TYR A 176 17.45 -3.36 22.41
C TYR A 176 16.58 -2.11 22.52
N VAL A 177 15.29 -2.26 22.78
CA VAL A 177 14.32 -1.15 22.94
C VAL A 177 14.75 -0.25 24.12
N ALA A 178 15.17 -0.84 25.26
CA ALA A 178 15.68 -0.09 26.39
C ALA A 178 16.94 0.72 26.03
N THR A 179 17.79 0.16 25.16
CA THR A 179 19.00 0.86 24.69
C THR A 179 18.63 2.06 23.79
N VAL A 180 17.68 1.87 22.87
CA VAL A 180 17.16 2.96 22.03
C VAL A 180 16.53 4.05 22.91
N GLN A 181 15.73 3.65 23.93
CA GLN A 181 15.09 4.60 24.84
C GLN A 181 16.14 5.40 25.64
N ARG A 182 17.16 4.76 26.22
CA ARG A 182 18.24 5.48 26.93
C ARG A 182 18.96 6.49 26.03
N ALA A 183 19.17 6.17 24.74
CA ALA A 183 19.75 7.10 23.78
C ALA A 183 18.83 8.31 23.54
N ALA A 184 17.53 8.09 23.45
CA ALA A 184 16.56 9.16 23.30
C ALA A 184 16.45 10.04 24.56
N ASP A 185 16.52 9.43 25.75
CA ASP A 185 16.42 10.14 27.05
C ASP A 185 17.55 11.17 27.24
N ALA A 186 18.71 10.95 26.60
CA ALA A 186 19.79 11.94 26.59
C ALA A 186 19.38 13.28 25.94
N PHE A 187 18.32 13.29 25.13
CA PHE A 187 17.73 14.45 24.47
C PHE A 187 16.30 14.73 24.97
N GLY A 188 15.95 14.30 26.17
CA GLY A 188 14.62 14.42 26.75
C GLY A 188 14.12 15.87 26.80
N PRO A 189 12.76 16.09 26.93
CA PRO A 189 12.20 17.42 26.95
C PRO A 189 12.76 18.21 28.16
N GLY A 190 13.75 19.07 27.92
CA GLY A 190 14.45 19.87 28.91
C GLY A 190 16.00 19.82 28.84
N SER A 191 16.57 19.05 27.92
CA SER A 191 18.03 18.98 27.71
C SER A 191 18.51 20.05 26.69
N SER A 192 18.06 21.29 26.79
CA SER A 192 18.56 22.43 25.97
C SER A 192 19.23 23.45 26.88
#